data_07acaec495ecc24382ea4a97996318d2
#
_entry.id   07acaec495ecc24382ea4a97996318d2
#
_cell.length_a   1.000
_cell.length_b   1.000
_cell.length_c   1.000
_cell.angle_alpha   90.00
_cell.angle_beta   90.00
_cell.angle_gamma   90.00
#
_symmetry.space_group_name_H-M   'P 1'
#
loop_
_entity.id
_entity.type
_entity.pdbx_description
1 polymer ?
#
loop_
_entity_poly.entity_id
_entity_poly.type
_entity_poly.pdbx_seq_one_letter_code
_entity_poly.pdbx_strand_id
1 'polypeptide(L)'
;SREALQKKEKVLKLEYLNSNIYQVISKYIEIDGKPYVIELINAMKSDAIMDDDGRTELIKQLSGYNRELYTDALTGIYNRRYYEERIKNSDMTAGIAMIDLDDFKIYNDTFGHDAGDLALTTVVGIVKANVRRTDMLIRMGGDEFLLVMPDITDQIFADKLKQIQEKIHDTKVPGYSQLRLSVSI
;
A
#
# COMPACT_ATOMS: atom_id res chain seq x y z
N SER A 1 -25.03 10.76 -3.39
CA SER A 1 -25.64 9.46 -3.01
C SER A 1 -26.20 9.52 -1.60
N ARG A 2 -27.47 9.13 -1.44
CA ARG A 2 -28.13 9.05 -0.10
C ARG A 2 -27.38 8.10 0.84
N GLU A 3 -26.79 7.07 0.30
CA GLU A 3 -26.03 6.07 1.04
C GLU A 3 -24.74 6.64 1.65
N ALA A 4 -24.01 7.47 0.93
CA ALA A 4 -22.82 8.15 1.44
C ALA A 4 -23.16 9.15 2.57
N LEU A 5 -24.34 9.80 2.50
CA LEU A 5 -24.87 10.66 3.58
C LEU A 5 -25.23 9.85 4.82
N GLN A 6 -25.91 8.71 4.66
CA GLN A 6 -26.38 7.89 5.79
C GLN A 6 -25.22 7.20 6.53
N LYS A 7 -24.27 6.64 5.77
CA LYS A 7 -23.13 5.91 6.35
C LYS A 7 -21.96 6.82 6.75
N LYS A 8 -21.97 8.09 6.30
CA LYS A 8 -20.84 9.03 6.43
C LYS A 8 -19.52 8.49 5.87
N GLU A 9 -19.61 7.64 4.86
CA GLU A 9 -18.48 6.93 4.26
C GLU A 9 -18.38 7.21 2.76
N LYS A 10 -17.27 6.77 2.17
CA LYS A 10 -17.06 6.74 0.73
C LYS A 10 -17.85 5.56 0.14
N VAL A 11 -18.68 5.84 -0.85
CA VAL A 11 -19.46 4.82 -1.58
C VAL A 11 -19.01 4.80 -3.03
N LEU A 12 -18.75 3.62 -3.57
CA LEU A 12 -18.48 3.37 -4.98
C LEU A 12 -19.70 2.66 -5.58
N LYS A 13 -20.21 3.20 -6.68
CA LYS A 13 -21.31 2.58 -7.47
C LYS A 13 -20.92 2.53 -8.93
N LEU A 14 -21.47 1.52 -9.62
CA LEU A 14 -21.53 1.49 -11.07
C LEU A 14 -22.99 1.78 -11.47
N GLU A 15 -23.18 2.80 -12.28
CA GLU A 15 -24.49 3.19 -12.81
C GLU A 15 -24.52 3.01 -14.32
N TYR A 16 -25.61 2.42 -14.84
CA TYR A 16 -25.84 2.22 -16.26
C TYR A 16 -26.87 3.24 -16.75
N LEU A 17 -26.45 4.12 -17.64
CA LEU A 17 -27.30 5.16 -18.20
C LEU A 17 -27.01 5.36 -19.70
N ASN A 18 -28.05 5.32 -20.54
CA ASN A 18 -27.96 5.56 -22.00
C ASN A 18 -26.85 4.72 -22.69
N SER A 19 -26.81 3.42 -22.39
CA SER A 19 -25.81 2.49 -22.92
C SER A 19 -24.36 2.77 -22.50
N ASN A 20 -24.17 3.63 -21.54
CA ASN A 20 -22.85 3.90 -20.95
C ASN A 20 -22.81 3.46 -19.49
N ILE A 21 -21.64 3.01 -19.04
CA ILE A 21 -21.40 2.71 -17.64
C ILE A 21 -20.64 3.88 -17.02
N TYR A 22 -21.11 4.28 -15.86
CA TYR A 22 -20.50 5.35 -15.08
C TYR A 22 -20.04 4.79 -13.75
N GLN A 23 -18.78 5.05 -13.42
CA GLN A 23 -18.27 4.84 -12.07
C GLN A 23 -18.57 6.11 -11.27
N VAL A 24 -19.37 5.98 -10.22
CA VAL A 24 -19.71 7.07 -9.31
C VAL A 24 -19.05 6.84 -7.97
N ILE A 25 -18.15 7.74 -7.61
CA ILE A 25 -17.49 7.75 -6.30
C ILE A 25 -18.13 8.88 -5.50
N SER A 26 -18.89 8.53 -4.47
CA SER A 26 -19.52 9.49 -3.57
C SER A 26 -18.75 9.56 -2.25
N LYS A 27 -18.35 10.74 -1.81
CA LYS A 27 -17.65 10.98 -0.55
C LYS A 27 -18.44 11.94 0.33
N TYR A 28 -18.72 11.55 1.58
CA TYR A 28 -19.26 12.46 2.60
C TYR A 28 -18.20 13.48 3.02
N ILE A 29 -18.61 14.72 3.13
CA ILE A 29 -17.81 15.81 3.70
C ILE A 29 -18.72 16.69 4.58
N GLU A 30 -18.12 17.39 5.51
CA GLU A 30 -18.80 18.39 6.35
C GLU A 30 -18.11 19.74 6.17
N ILE A 31 -18.89 20.77 5.89
CA ILE A 31 -18.43 22.16 5.74
C ILE A 31 -19.33 23.04 6.59
N ASP A 32 -18.72 23.76 7.52
CA ASP A 32 -19.43 24.64 8.48
C ASP A 32 -20.59 23.93 9.24
N GLY A 33 -20.33 22.69 9.65
CA GLY A 33 -21.31 21.86 10.37
C GLY A 33 -22.46 21.35 9.50
N LYS A 34 -22.43 21.54 8.19
CA LYS A 34 -23.45 21.05 7.25
C LYS A 34 -22.92 19.87 6.44
N PRO A 35 -23.72 18.80 6.28
CA PRO A 35 -23.35 17.63 5.52
C PRO A 35 -23.47 17.84 4.01
N TYR A 36 -22.45 17.42 3.27
CA TYR A 36 -22.41 17.42 1.80
C TYR A 36 -21.92 16.06 1.30
N VAL A 37 -22.21 15.78 0.01
CA VAL A 37 -21.62 14.67 -0.73
C VAL A 37 -20.96 15.22 -1.98
N ILE A 38 -19.68 14.92 -2.15
CA ILE A 38 -18.99 15.15 -3.44
C ILE A 38 -19.10 13.85 -4.23
N GLU A 39 -19.53 13.97 -5.49
CA GLU A 39 -19.58 12.85 -6.43
C GLU A 39 -18.60 13.08 -7.58
N LEU A 40 -17.70 12.12 -7.76
CA LEU A 40 -16.84 12.02 -8.93
C LEU A 40 -17.44 10.99 -9.87
N ILE A 41 -17.76 11.40 -11.09
CA ILE A 41 -18.39 10.56 -12.10
C ILE A 41 -17.41 10.36 -13.26
N ASN A 42 -16.96 9.13 -13.45
CA ASN A 42 -16.13 8.73 -14.57
C ASN A 42 -16.97 7.96 -15.59
N ALA A 43 -17.06 8.45 -16.81
CA ALA A 43 -17.69 7.73 -17.91
C ALA A 43 -16.76 6.60 -18.39
N MET A 44 -17.27 5.39 -18.43
CA MET A 44 -16.59 4.23 -19.02
C MET A 44 -17.17 4.01 -20.42
N LYS A 45 -16.31 3.91 -21.46
CA LYS A 45 -16.78 3.66 -22.82
C LYS A 45 -17.46 2.29 -22.88
N SER A 46 -18.68 2.26 -23.39
CA SER A 46 -19.52 1.04 -23.41
C SER A 46 -19.01 -0.04 -24.36
N ASP A 47 -18.22 0.33 -25.36
CA ASP A 47 -17.67 -0.61 -26.35
C ASP A 47 -16.71 -1.65 -25.75
N ALA A 48 -16.24 -1.40 -24.52
CA ALA A 48 -15.31 -2.26 -23.80
C ALA A 48 -15.99 -3.34 -22.92
N ILE A 49 -17.31 -3.47 -22.89
CA ILE A 49 -17.97 -4.26 -21.82
C ILE A 49 -18.81 -5.42 -22.35
N MET A 50 -19.00 -5.51 -23.67
CA MET A 50 -19.89 -6.50 -24.28
C MET A 50 -19.24 -7.82 -24.72
N ASP A 51 -17.91 -7.91 -24.66
CA ASP A 51 -17.14 -9.11 -24.96
C ASP A 51 -16.20 -9.49 -23.80
N ASP A 52 -15.64 -10.68 -23.83
CA ASP A 52 -14.68 -11.16 -22.81
C ASP A 52 -13.47 -10.23 -22.65
N ASP A 53 -13.07 -9.52 -23.71
CA ASP A 53 -11.98 -8.55 -23.71
C ASP A 53 -12.35 -7.27 -22.91
N GLY A 54 -13.57 -6.78 -23.00
CA GLY A 54 -14.01 -5.60 -22.27
C GLY A 54 -14.13 -5.81 -20.76
N ARG A 55 -14.53 -7.01 -20.34
CA ARG A 55 -14.50 -7.41 -18.93
C ARG A 55 -13.07 -7.46 -18.39
N THR A 56 -12.15 -7.94 -19.20
CA THR A 56 -10.72 -7.99 -18.89
C THR A 56 -10.12 -6.58 -18.77
N GLU A 57 -10.48 -5.67 -19.66
CA GLU A 57 -10.01 -4.28 -19.63
C GLU A 57 -10.54 -3.53 -18.41
N LEU A 58 -11.82 -3.71 -18.06
CA LEU A 58 -12.40 -3.14 -16.83
C LEU A 58 -11.68 -3.63 -15.57
N ILE A 59 -11.41 -4.94 -15.49
CA ILE A 59 -10.66 -5.53 -14.37
C ILE A 59 -9.25 -4.94 -14.30
N LYS A 60 -8.57 -4.75 -15.43
CA LYS A 60 -7.25 -4.11 -15.48
C LYS A 60 -7.28 -2.66 -15.01
N GLN A 61 -8.26 -1.87 -15.45
CA GLN A 61 -8.41 -0.48 -15.03
C GLN A 61 -8.71 -0.39 -13.53
N LEU A 62 -9.65 -1.18 -13.01
CA LEU A 62 -9.94 -1.23 -11.58
C LEU A 62 -8.72 -1.69 -10.75
N SER A 63 -7.96 -2.65 -11.26
CA SER A 63 -6.72 -3.11 -10.64
C SER A 63 -5.64 -2.03 -10.68
N GLY A 64 -5.55 -1.27 -11.78
CA GLY A 64 -4.68 -0.11 -11.92
C GLY A 64 -4.99 0.98 -10.88
N TYR A 65 -6.25 1.39 -10.79
CA TYR A 65 -6.69 2.37 -9.78
C TYR A 65 -6.44 1.91 -8.35
N ASN A 66 -6.72 0.64 -8.02
CA ASN A 66 -6.43 0.10 -6.71
C ASN A 66 -4.92 0.11 -6.41
N ARG A 67 -4.10 -0.20 -7.41
CA ARG A 67 -2.65 -0.17 -7.27
C ARG A 67 -2.16 1.26 -7.01
N GLU A 68 -2.59 2.25 -7.78
CA GLU A 68 -2.22 3.66 -7.58
C GLU A 68 -2.67 4.18 -6.21
N LEU A 69 -3.86 3.79 -5.76
CA LEU A 69 -4.41 4.23 -4.47
C LEU A 69 -3.68 3.65 -3.26
N TYR A 70 -3.22 2.38 -3.34
CA TYR A 70 -2.79 1.61 -2.19
C TYR A 70 -1.34 1.18 -2.22
N THR A 71 -0.56 1.53 -3.25
CA THR A 71 0.87 1.23 -3.28
C THR A 71 1.73 2.49 -3.17
N ASP A 72 2.90 2.32 -2.60
CA ASP A 72 3.96 3.33 -2.59
C ASP A 72 4.67 3.34 -3.94
N ALA A 73 4.82 4.51 -4.53
CA ALA A 73 5.35 4.66 -5.90
C ALA A 73 6.82 4.23 -6.03
N LEU A 74 7.64 4.42 -4.97
CA LEU A 74 9.05 4.07 -4.98
C LEU A 74 9.24 2.55 -4.81
N THR A 75 8.60 1.98 -3.81
CA THR A 75 8.89 0.61 -3.36
C THR A 75 7.93 -0.43 -3.92
N GLY A 76 6.77 -0.01 -4.44
CA GLY A 76 5.73 -0.89 -4.98
C GLY A 76 5.05 -1.80 -3.94
N ILE A 77 5.29 -1.57 -2.64
CA ILE A 77 4.55 -2.22 -1.54
C ILE A 77 3.32 -1.39 -1.18
N TYR A 78 2.51 -1.87 -0.24
CA TYR A 78 1.37 -1.09 0.22
C TYR A 78 1.82 0.22 0.86
N ASN A 79 0.99 1.27 0.73
CA ASN A 79 1.20 2.56 1.36
C ASN A 79 0.39 2.69 2.67
N ARG A 80 0.66 3.77 3.42
CA ARG A 80 -0.05 4.08 4.67
C ARG A 80 -1.57 4.10 4.52
N ARG A 81 -2.08 4.56 3.36
CA ARG A 81 -3.52 4.59 3.11
C ARG A 81 -4.14 3.19 3.12
N TYR A 82 -3.45 2.18 2.58
CA TYR A 82 -3.87 0.79 2.66
C TYR A 82 -4.03 0.34 4.12
N TYR A 83 -3.06 0.67 4.98
CA TYR A 83 -3.17 0.38 6.41
C TYR A 83 -4.39 1.02 7.04
N GLU A 84 -4.61 2.32 6.86
CA GLU A 84 -5.70 3.07 7.49
C GLU A 84 -7.09 2.58 7.04
N GLU A 85 -7.24 2.21 5.77
CA GLU A 85 -8.54 1.85 5.19
C GLU A 85 -8.83 0.32 5.23
N ARG A 86 -7.81 -0.55 5.35
CA ARG A 86 -7.97 -2.01 5.19
C ARG A 86 -7.50 -2.84 6.37
N ILE A 87 -6.51 -2.37 7.13
CA ILE A 87 -5.87 -3.17 8.18
C ILE A 87 -6.24 -2.70 9.58
N LYS A 88 -6.17 -1.40 9.82
CA LYS A 88 -6.31 -0.78 11.15
C LYS A 88 -7.55 -1.24 11.95
N ASN A 89 -8.66 -1.44 11.27
CA ASN A 89 -9.95 -1.83 11.88
C ASN A 89 -10.37 -3.26 11.50
N SER A 90 -9.42 -4.10 11.08
CA SER A 90 -9.71 -5.51 10.79
C SER A 90 -9.66 -6.35 12.05
N ASP A 91 -10.51 -7.37 12.14
CA ASP A 91 -10.52 -8.37 13.24
C ASP A 91 -9.45 -9.46 13.03
N MET A 92 -8.34 -9.11 12.37
CA MET A 92 -7.28 -10.06 12.01
C MET A 92 -6.38 -10.35 13.22
N THR A 93 -6.14 -11.62 13.49
CA THR A 93 -5.07 -12.04 14.38
C THR A 93 -3.76 -12.09 13.59
N ALA A 94 -2.77 -11.29 13.96
CA ALA A 94 -1.51 -11.19 13.24
C ALA A 94 -0.35 -10.79 14.15
N GLY A 95 0.86 -11.25 13.81
CA GLY A 95 2.11 -10.64 14.28
C GLY A 95 2.32 -9.30 13.55
N ILE A 96 2.64 -8.25 14.30
CA ILE A 96 2.86 -6.89 13.75
C ILE A 96 4.23 -6.41 14.21
N ALA A 97 5.05 -5.95 13.27
CA ALA A 97 6.34 -5.35 13.57
C ALA A 97 6.51 -4.03 12.81
N MET A 98 7.02 -3.01 13.51
CA MET A 98 7.53 -1.80 12.89
C MET A 98 9.00 -2.00 12.55
N ILE A 99 9.39 -1.67 11.33
CA ILE A 99 10.76 -1.74 10.82
C ILE A 99 11.17 -0.33 10.43
N ASP A 100 12.27 0.15 10.97
CA ASP A 100 12.82 1.48 10.71
C ASP A 100 14.26 1.37 10.22
N LEU A 101 14.63 2.11 9.17
CA LEU A 101 16.01 2.14 8.68
C LEU A 101 16.87 3.04 9.58
N ASP A 102 17.83 2.43 10.27
CA ASP A 102 18.76 3.17 11.11
C ASP A 102 19.59 4.14 10.25
N ASP A 103 19.79 5.36 10.77
CA ASP A 103 20.63 6.38 10.15
C ASP A 103 20.25 6.81 8.71
N PHE A 104 18.99 6.57 8.28
CA PHE A 104 18.55 6.84 6.91
C PHE A 104 18.81 8.27 6.44
N LYS A 105 18.65 9.25 7.34
CA LYS A 105 18.99 10.64 7.04
C LYS A 105 20.47 10.81 6.71
N ILE A 106 21.35 10.13 7.45
CA ILE A 106 22.81 10.20 7.20
C ILE A 106 23.13 9.60 5.83
N TYR A 107 22.43 8.55 5.41
CA TYR A 107 22.60 7.99 4.06
C TYR A 107 22.25 9.01 2.98
N ASN A 108 21.11 9.68 3.10
CA ASN A 108 20.70 10.72 2.16
C ASN A 108 21.67 11.90 2.13
N ASP A 109 22.10 12.37 3.30
CA ASP A 109 23.01 13.52 3.42
C ASP A 109 24.42 13.21 2.88
N THR A 110 24.86 11.95 2.97
CA THR A 110 26.21 11.53 2.57
C THR A 110 26.28 11.06 1.12
N PHE A 111 25.30 10.30 0.65
CA PHE A 111 25.33 9.61 -0.65
C PHE A 111 24.26 10.12 -1.63
N GLY A 112 23.41 11.06 -1.20
CA GLY A 112 22.31 11.60 -2.00
C GLY A 112 21.02 10.76 -1.92
N HIS A 113 19.91 11.36 -2.37
CA HIS A 113 18.59 10.74 -2.31
C HIS A 113 18.48 9.44 -3.14
N ASP A 114 19.18 9.34 -4.26
CA ASP A 114 19.19 8.13 -5.09
C ASP A 114 19.75 6.91 -4.31
N ALA A 115 20.75 7.13 -3.46
CA ALA A 115 21.27 6.08 -2.58
C ALA A 115 20.27 5.69 -1.50
N GLY A 116 19.54 6.66 -0.94
CA GLY A 116 18.45 6.42 0.01
C GLY A 116 17.30 5.63 -0.62
N ASP A 117 16.89 6.00 -1.82
CA ASP A 117 15.85 5.29 -2.56
C ASP A 117 16.25 3.83 -2.86
N LEU A 118 17.52 3.62 -3.21
CA LEU A 118 18.05 2.29 -3.43
C LEU A 118 18.14 1.48 -2.12
N ALA A 119 18.50 2.12 -1.00
CA ALA A 119 18.48 1.48 0.31
C ALA A 119 17.07 1.00 0.69
N LEU A 120 16.05 1.87 0.54
CA LEU A 120 14.65 1.54 0.80
C LEU A 120 14.17 0.37 -0.07
N THR A 121 14.42 0.41 -1.36
CA THR A 121 14.03 -0.65 -2.30
C THR A 121 14.78 -1.96 -2.04
N THR A 122 16.04 -1.90 -1.60
CA THR A 122 16.84 -3.06 -1.20
C THR A 122 16.25 -3.73 0.04
N VAL A 123 15.94 -2.96 1.09
CA VAL A 123 15.29 -3.48 2.31
C VAL A 123 13.96 -4.13 1.98
N VAL A 124 13.11 -3.46 1.20
CA VAL A 124 11.82 -4.01 0.77
C VAL A 124 12.01 -5.32 0.01
N GLY A 125 12.98 -5.40 -0.89
CA GLY A 125 13.31 -6.63 -1.63
C GLY A 125 13.67 -7.79 -0.70
N ILE A 126 14.50 -7.53 0.31
CA ILE A 126 14.91 -8.54 1.30
C ILE A 126 13.71 -9.01 2.13
N VAL A 127 12.91 -8.08 2.66
CA VAL A 127 11.72 -8.44 3.44
C VAL A 127 10.78 -9.29 2.60
N LYS A 128 10.43 -8.85 1.38
CA LYS A 128 9.52 -9.59 0.46
C LYS A 128 10.02 -10.99 0.12
N ALA A 129 11.33 -11.19 -0.03
CA ALA A 129 11.91 -12.49 -0.28
C ALA A 129 11.84 -13.45 0.91
N ASN A 130 11.59 -12.94 2.13
CA ASN A 130 11.59 -13.69 3.37
C ASN A 130 10.22 -13.84 4.03
N VAL A 131 9.16 -13.29 3.43
CA VAL A 131 7.79 -13.37 3.91
C VAL A 131 6.89 -14.10 2.92
N ARG A 132 5.71 -14.53 3.38
CA ARG A 132 4.72 -15.22 2.55
C ARG A 132 3.97 -14.22 1.67
N ARG A 133 3.30 -14.70 0.62
CA ARG A 133 2.42 -13.87 -0.21
C ARG A 133 1.22 -13.30 0.54
N THR A 134 0.82 -13.93 1.65
CA THR A 134 -0.25 -13.49 2.55
C THR A 134 0.20 -12.42 3.53
N ASP A 135 1.50 -12.28 3.75
CA ASP A 135 2.05 -11.28 4.64
C ASP A 135 2.07 -9.92 3.94
N MET A 136 1.82 -8.87 4.69
CA MET A 136 1.69 -7.52 4.14
C MET A 136 2.83 -6.66 4.63
N LEU A 137 3.55 -6.05 3.68
CA LEU A 137 4.56 -5.03 3.96
C LEU A 137 4.01 -3.68 3.50
N ILE A 138 4.01 -2.70 4.38
CA ILE A 138 3.36 -1.42 4.21
C ILE A 138 4.38 -0.32 4.52
N ARG A 139 4.56 0.66 3.64
CA ARG A 139 5.35 1.85 3.94
C ARG A 139 4.50 2.86 4.67
N MET A 140 4.86 3.17 5.92
CA MET A 140 4.12 4.11 6.77
C MET A 140 4.51 5.56 6.49
N GLY A 141 5.76 5.78 6.07
CA GLY A 141 6.30 7.09 5.68
C GLY A 141 7.83 7.08 5.77
N GLY A 142 8.50 7.90 4.98
CA GLY A 142 9.96 7.99 5.04
C GLY A 142 10.66 6.63 4.92
N ASP A 143 11.27 6.23 5.99
CA ASP A 143 12.05 5.00 6.21
C ASP A 143 11.34 3.96 7.10
N GLU A 144 10.09 4.23 7.48
CA GLU A 144 9.28 3.38 8.36
C GLU A 144 8.42 2.40 7.57
N PHE A 145 8.48 1.12 7.94
CA PHE A 145 7.67 0.04 7.36
C PHE A 145 6.92 -0.72 8.44
N LEU A 146 5.70 -1.14 8.14
CA LEU A 146 4.89 -2.01 8.96
C LEU A 146 4.80 -3.38 8.29
N LEU A 147 5.27 -4.42 8.98
CA LEU A 147 5.10 -5.81 8.57
C LEU A 147 3.94 -6.42 9.34
N VAL A 148 2.97 -6.98 8.63
CA VAL A 148 1.80 -7.68 9.19
C VAL A 148 1.79 -9.11 8.69
N MET A 149 1.85 -10.07 9.60
CA MET A 149 1.91 -11.51 9.32
C MET A 149 0.70 -12.21 9.93
N PRO A 150 -0.38 -12.46 9.16
CA PRO A 150 -1.57 -13.16 9.64
C PRO A 150 -1.28 -14.59 10.09
N ASP A 151 -2.01 -15.03 11.10
CA ASP A 151 -2.02 -16.42 11.57
C ASP A 151 -0.61 -16.99 11.81
N ILE A 152 0.23 -16.24 12.52
CA ILE A 152 1.59 -16.62 12.89
C ILE A 152 1.70 -16.81 14.41
N THR A 153 2.51 -17.78 14.83
CA THR A 153 2.84 -17.96 16.26
C THR A 153 3.98 -17.04 16.68
N ASP A 154 4.02 -16.66 17.96
CA ASP A 154 5.01 -15.72 18.50
C ASP A 154 6.45 -16.18 18.23
N GLN A 155 6.73 -17.48 18.38
CA GLN A 155 8.07 -18.02 18.15
C GLN A 155 8.49 -17.89 16.68
N ILE A 156 7.63 -18.30 15.74
CA ILE A 156 7.91 -18.21 14.30
C ILE A 156 8.04 -16.76 13.88
N PHE A 157 7.23 -15.87 14.47
CA PHE A 157 7.30 -14.44 14.21
C PHE A 157 8.65 -13.86 14.65
N ALA A 158 9.07 -14.10 15.89
CA ALA A 158 10.35 -13.62 16.41
C ALA A 158 11.55 -14.14 15.59
N ASP A 159 11.56 -15.44 15.28
CA ASP A 159 12.63 -16.05 14.46
C ASP A 159 12.68 -15.42 13.05
N LYS A 160 11.51 -15.11 12.48
CA LYS A 160 11.40 -14.48 11.16
C LYS A 160 11.93 -13.05 11.16
N LEU A 161 11.61 -12.26 12.20
CA LEU A 161 12.11 -10.88 12.32
C LEU A 161 13.63 -10.88 12.46
N LYS A 162 14.18 -11.76 13.31
CA LYS A 162 15.63 -11.91 13.45
C LYS A 162 16.31 -12.29 12.14
N GLN A 163 15.76 -13.26 11.39
CA GLN A 163 16.27 -13.65 10.09
C GLN A 163 16.28 -12.50 9.08
N ILE A 164 15.22 -11.69 9.08
CA ILE A 164 15.11 -10.51 8.19
C ILE A 164 16.17 -9.48 8.56
N GLN A 165 16.32 -9.16 9.85
CA GLN A 165 17.30 -8.19 10.35
C GLN A 165 18.74 -8.61 10.01
N GLU A 166 19.10 -9.87 10.22
CA GLU A 166 20.41 -10.42 9.86
C GLU A 166 20.69 -10.31 8.35
N LYS A 167 19.71 -10.67 7.52
CA LYS A 167 19.85 -10.57 6.05
C LYS A 167 19.99 -9.14 5.55
N ILE A 168 19.30 -8.19 6.17
CA ILE A 168 19.45 -6.76 5.83
C ILE A 168 20.87 -6.32 6.18
N HIS A 169 21.35 -6.65 7.38
CA HIS A 169 22.69 -6.30 7.84
C HIS A 169 23.80 -6.85 6.94
N ASP A 170 23.64 -8.08 6.45
CA ASP A 170 24.63 -8.73 5.59
C ASP A 170 24.57 -8.30 4.12
N THR A 171 23.53 -7.56 3.75
CA THR A 171 23.33 -7.13 2.35
C THR A 171 24.11 -5.87 2.04
N LYS A 172 24.73 -5.87 0.85
CA LYS A 172 25.37 -4.68 0.27
C LYS A 172 24.42 -3.98 -0.69
N VAL A 173 24.34 -2.66 -0.58
CA VAL A 173 23.54 -1.87 -1.52
C VAL A 173 24.27 -1.82 -2.87
N PRO A 174 23.64 -2.18 -3.99
CA PRO A 174 24.24 -2.14 -5.31
C PRO A 174 24.76 -0.73 -5.65
N GLY A 175 26.01 -0.64 -6.12
CA GLY A 175 26.64 0.65 -6.44
C GLY A 175 27.20 1.43 -5.23
N TYR A 176 26.86 1.01 -4.00
CA TYR A 176 27.29 1.69 -2.75
C TYR A 176 27.86 0.64 -1.76
N SER A 177 28.98 0.04 -2.11
CA SER A 177 29.59 -1.07 -1.33
C SER A 177 29.99 -0.69 0.10
N GLN A 178 30.17 0.61 0.38
CA GLN A 178 30.49 1.16 1.70
C GLN A 178 29.24 1.35 2.57
N LEU A 179 28.04 1.38 1.96
CA LEU A 179 26.79 1.57 2.67
C LEU A 179 26.37 0.26 3.33
N ARG A 180 26.26 0.28 4.66
CA ARG A 180 25.79 -0.84 5.49
C ARG A 180 24.36 -0.57 5.92
N LEU A 181 23.47 -1.46 5.57
CA LEU A 181 22.07 -1.37 6.01
C LEU A 181 21.95 -1.90 7.44
N SER A 182 21.22 -1.19 8.28
CA SER A 182 20.77 -1.62 9.59
C SER A 182 19.33 -1.22 9.78
N VAL A 183 18.57 -2.03 10.50
CA VAL A 183 17.18 -1.75 10.82
C VAL A 183 16.89 -2.06 12.28
N SER A 184 16.11 -1.20 12.91
CA SER A 184 15.45 -1.45 14.19
C SER A 184 14.08 -2.10 13.90
N ILE A 185 13.74 -3.18 14.65
CA ILE A 185 12.46 -3.89 14.50
C ILE A 185 11.82 -4.06 15.87
#